data_0c05bb8d918cf34b1a6517c5dce08ce7
#
_entry.id   0c05bb8d918cf34b1a6517c5dce08ce7
#
_cell.length_a   1.000
_cell.length_b   1.000
_cell.length_c   1.000
_cell.angle_alpha   90.00
_cell.angle_beta   90.00
_cell.angle_gamma   90.00
#
_symmetry.space_group_name_H-M   'P 1'
#
loop_
_entity.id
_entity.type
_entity.pdbx_description
1 polymer ?
#
loop_
_entity_poly.entity_id
_entity_poly.type
_entity_poly.pdbx_seq_one_letter_code
_entity_poly.pdbx_strand_id
1 'polypeptide(L)'
;STLSPSSAASDVYKRQAPHCGRSFVWEEPYMASVLITGGSRGIGAAAVRAFAARGDRVTFLYEKHHAAAQAVAAETGATAICADVADEAAVAAAFAGLEELDVLINNAGICHYGLLSQTPQAVWDRIFAVNVRGAYLCTNAAMPLFLKRHRGAIINVSSMWGQVGASCEAAYSASKGAILALTKALAKELGPSGIRVNAVAPGVILTDMVAHVDPEVLDSLREETPLERNGRPEDVANAMVYLAGAEFITGQILPVNGGFVIT
;
A
#
# COMPACT_ATOMS: atom_id res chain seq x y z
N SER A 1 -1.73 39.86 -1.96
CA SER A 1 -0.89 38.67 -2.14
C SER A 1 -1.62 37.47 -1.58
N THR A 2 -2.19 36.64 -2.47
CA THR A 2 -2.90 35.42 -2.13
C THR A 2 -1.87 34.35 -1.83
N LEU A 3 -1.81 33.88 -0.58
CA LEU A 3 -1.02 32.73 -0.19
C LEU A 3 -1.51 31.49 -0.97
N SER A 4 -0.59 30.68 -1.53
CA SER A 4 -0.96 29.45 -2.22
C SER A 4 -1.59 28.46 -1.24
N PRO A 5 -2.56 27.61 -1.67
CA PRO A 5 -3.21 26.62 -0.80
C PRO A 5 -2.23 25.67 -0.07
N SER A 6 -1.00 25.52 -0.57
CA SER A 6 0.03 24.67 0.05
C SER A 6 0.64 25.26 1.32
N SER A 7 0.56 26.57 1.54
CA SER A 7 1.13 27.19 2.73
C SER A 7 0.22 27.07 3.97
N ALA A 8 -1.11 27.07 3.76
CA ALA A 8 -2.06 26.99 4.86
C ALA A 8 -2.09 25.62 5.56
N ALA A 9 -1.99 24.52 4.80
CA ALA A 9 -1.94 23.16 5.36
C ALA A 9 -0.66 22.95 6.19
N SER A 10 0.50 23.44 5.70
CA SER A 10 1.77 23.32 6.41
C SER A 10 1.80 24.06 7.75
N ASP A 11 1.07 25.15 7.88
CA ASP A 11 1.07 25.97 9.10
C ASP A 11 0.20 25.37 10.23
N VAL A 12 -0.80 24.58 9.90
CA VAL A 12 -1.63 23.87 10.91
C VAL A 12 -0.80 22.79 11.62
N TYR A 13 0.03 22.04 10.88
CA TYR A 13 0.85 20.97 11.45
C TYR A 13 2.17 21.46 12.06
N LYS A 14 2.77 22.53 11.57
CA LYS A 14 3.99 23.15 12.16
C LYS A 14 3.81 23.62 13.60
N ARG A 15 2.59 24.00 13.98
CA ARG A 15 2.29 24.44 15.36
C ARG A 15 2.24 23.31 16.38
N GLN A 16 2.28 22.04 15.93
CA GLN A 16 2.18 20.86 16.79
C GLN A 16 3.50 20.12 17.00
N ALA A 17 4.58 20.53 16.32
CA ALA A 17 5.86 19.82 16.39
C ALA A 17 6.86 20.51 17.31
N PRO A 18 7.29 19.92 18.45
CA PRO A 18 8.52 20.32 19.10
C PRO A 18 9.72 19.95 18.20
N HIS A 19 10.65 20.87 17.99
CA HIS A 19 11.90 20.61 17.27
C HIS A 19 12.69 19.49 17.96
N CYS A 20 12.62 18.27 17.45
CA CYS A 20 13.49 17.18 17.86
C CYS A 20 14.59 16.97 16.82
N GLY A 21 15.73 17.60 17.03
CA GLY A 21 16.95 17.38 16.26
C GLY A 21 17.65 16.09 16.70
N ARG A 22 17.14 14.93 16.27
CA ARG A 22 17.89 13.66 16.35
C ARG A 22 17.87 13.02 14.96
N SER A 23 19.06 12.88 14.37
CA SER A 23 19.31 11.96 13.27
C SER A 23 19.06 10.54 13.79
N PHE A 24 18.09 9.84 13.20
CA PHE A 24 17.75 8.47 13.54
C PHE A 24 18.58 7.54 12.66
N VAL A 25 19.64 6.99 13.21
CA VAL A 25 20.36 5.85 12.63
C VAL A 25 19.77 4.60 13.28
N TRP A 26 19.40 3.60 12.47
CA TRP A 26 19.01 2.27 12.96
C TRP A 26 20.26 1.57 13.54
N GLU A 27 20.65 1.91 14.78
CA GLU A 27 21.87 1.37 15.45
C GLU A 27 21.67 0.01 16.12
N GLU A 28 20.41 -0.45 16.25
CA GLU A 28 20.05 -1.79 16.74
C GLU A 28 18.93 -2.35 15.84
N PRO A 29 18.72 -3.68 15.77
CA PRO A 29 17.58 -4.24 15.03
C PRO A 29 16.27 -3.82 15.71
N TYR A 30 15.82 -2.61 15.34
CA TYR A 30 14.56 -2.07 15.84
C TYR A 30 13.43 -2.90 15.24
N MET A 31 12.69 -3.58 16.10
CA MET A 31 11.50 -4.33 15.74
C MET A 31 10.35 -3.36 15.47
N ALA A 32 10.05 -3.11 14.19
CA ALA A 32 8.97 -2.22 13.80
C ALA A 32 7.60 -2.89 13.99
N SER A 33 6.60 -2.08 14.33
CA SER A 33 5.19 -2.48 14.29
C SER A 33 4.63 -2.19 12.90
N VAL A 34 4.20 -3.22 12.18
CA VAL A 34 3.78 -3.15 10.78
C VAL A 34 2.35 -3.63 10.63
N LEU A 35 1.49 -2.83 9.96
CA LEU A 35 0.15 -3.26 9.57
C LEU A 35 0.05 -3.34 8.04
N ILE A 36 -0.43 -4.48 7.55
CA ILE A 36 -0.56 -4.77 6.11
C ILE A 36 -2.02 -5.10 5.79
N THR A 37 -2.64 -4.38 4.87
CA THR A 37 -3.99 -4.72 4.40
C THR A 37 -3.95 -5.73 3.26
N GLY A 38 -4.86 -6.71 3.25
CA GLY A 38 -4.88 -7.76 2.24
C GLY A 38 -3.73 -8.76 2.36
N GLY A 39 -3.31 -9.11 3.60
CA GLY A 39 -2.12 -9.91 3.88
C GLY A 39 -2.27 -11.43 3.72
N SER A 40 -3.46 -11.95 3.35
CA SER A 40 -3.68 -13.40 3.31
C SER A 40 -3.11 -14.12 2.09
N ARG A 41 -2.81 -13.41 0.99
CA ARG A 41 -2.33 -14.00 -0.28
C ARG A 41 -1.55 -12.99 -1.13
N GLY A 42 -0.93 -13.48 -2.21
CA GLY A 42 -0.25 -12.68 -3.21
C GLY A 42 0.81 -11.74 -2.62
N ILE A 43 0.85 -10.52 -3.11
CA ILE A 43 1.80 -9.48 -2.71
C ILE A 43 1.72 -9.21 -1.20
N GLY A 44 0.50 -9.16 -0.64
CA GLY A 44 0.31 -8.91 0.79
C GLY A 44 0.91 -10.02 1.67
N ALA A 45 0.71 -11.29 1.33
CA ALA A 45 1.32 -12.40 2.07
C ALA A 45 2.86 -12.41 1.94
N ALA A 46 3.39 -12.09 0.76
CA ALA A 46 4.84 -11.95 0.59
C ALA A 46 5.40 -10.80 1.45
N ALA A 47 4.67 -9.67 1.54
CA ALA A 47 5.05 -8.59 2.43
C ALA A 47 5.00 -9.00 3.90
N VAL A 48 3.95 -9.72 4.36
CA VAL A 48 3.89 -10.27 5.73
C VAL A 48 5.13 -11.11 6.03
N ARG A 49 5.50 -12.05 5.14
CA ARG A 49 6.69 -12.88 5.30
C ARG A 49 7.98 -12.05 5.35
N ALA A 50 8.12 -11.08 4.43
CA ALA A 50 9.33 -10.27 4.34
C ALA A 50 9.57 -9.42 5.61
N PHE A 51 8.54 -8.81 6.15
CA PHE A 51 8.64 -8.04 7.39
C PHE A 51 8.83 -8.94 8.61
N ALA A 52 8.10 -10.06 8.72
CA ALA A 52 8.27 -11.02 9.81
C ALA A 52 9.69 -11.64 9.84
N ALA A 53 10.26 -11.96 8.67
CA ALA A 53 11.63 -12.48 8.56
C ALA A 53 12.70 -11.49 9.04
N ARG A 54 12.39 -10.18 9.08
CA ARG A 54 13.25 -9.15 9.68
C ARG A 54 13.14 -9.07 11.20
N GLY A 55 12.19 -9.79 11.80
CA GLY A 55 11.87 -9.71 13.22
C GLY A 55 10.84 -8.62 13.55
N ASP A 56 10.19 -8.02 12.56
CA ASP A 56 9.14 -7.01 12.78
C ASP A 56 7.86 -7.66 13.36
N ARG A 57 7.13 -6.91 14.20
CA ARG A 57 5.81 -7.30 14.68
C ARG A 57 4.76 -6.98 13.62
N VAL A 58 4.26 -8.01 12.95
CA VAL A 58 3.34 -7.84 11.82
C VAL A 58 1.91 -8.16 12.23
N THR A 59 1.01 -7.24 11.95
CA THR A 59 -0.44 -7.44 11.93
C THR A 59 -0.93 -7.30 10.50
N PHE A 60 -1.85 -8.16 10.06
CA PHE A 60 -2.43 -7.99 8.74
C PHE A 60 -3.94 -8.18 8.71
N LEU A 61 -4.61 -7.41 7.83
CA LEU A 61 -6.04 -7.48 7.61
C LEU A 61 -6.34 -8.37 6.40
N TYR A 62 -7.44 -9.11 6.48
CA TYR A 62 -7.99 -9.90 5.37
C TYR A 62 -9.52 -9.93 5.44
N GLU A 63 -10.21 -10.15 4.30
CA GLU A 63 -11.69 -10.17 4.25
C GLU A 63 -12.24 -11.60 4.22
N LYS A 64 -11.82 -12.43 3.26
CA LYS A 64 -12.53 -13.69 2.92
C LYS A 64 -11.72 -14.97 3.08
N HIS A 65 -10.43 -14.93 2.88
CA HIS A 65 -9.60 -16.13 2.78
C HIS A 65 -9.07 -16.58 4.15
N HIS A 66 -9.97 -17.04 5.04
CA HIS A 66 -9.63 -17.44 6.40
C HIS A 66 -8.52 -18.48 6.49
N ALA A 67 -8.62 -19.59 5.73
CA ALA A 67 -7.63 -20.64 5.77
C ALA A 67 -6.23 -20.15 5.31
N ALA A 68 -6.18 -19.34 4.25
CA ALA A 68 -4.92 -18.75 3.79
C ALA A 68 -4.35 -17.77 4.81
N ALA A 69 -5.19 -16.94 5.44
CA ALA A 69 -4.77 -16.02 6.50
C ALA A 69 -4.18 -16.77 7.70
N GLN A 70 -4.85 -17.84 8.15
CA GLN A 70 -4.34 -18.67 9.26
C GLN A 70 -3.01 -19.36 8.90
N ALA A 71 -2.85 -19.82 7.66
CA ALA A 71 -1.60 -20.42 7.21
C ALA A 71 -0.45 -19.41 7.25
N VAL A 72 -0.65 -18.18 6.74
CA VAL A 72 0.35 -17.11 6.79
C VAL A 72 0.67 -16.73 8.24
N ALA A 73 -0.35 -16.60 9.10
CA ALA A 73 -0.15 -16.28 10.52
C ALA A 73 0.65 -17.37 11.25
N ALA A 74 0.33 -18.65 11.03
CA ALA A 74 1.06 -19.77 11.63
C ALA A 74 2.51 -19.86 11.16
N GLU A 75 2.77 -19.58 9.87
CA GLU A 75 4.10 -19.59 9.28
C GLU A 75 4.99 -18.46 9.83
N THR A 76 4.42 -17.28 10.04
CA THR A 76 5.19 -16.05 10.29
C THR A 76 5.13 -15.54 11.73
N GLY A 77 4.22 -16.06 12.55
CA GLY A 77 3.90 -15.50 13.86
C GLY A 77 3.12 -14.19 13.81
N ALA A 78 2.70 -13.75 12.62
CA ALA A 78 1.93 -12.50 12.44
C ALA A 78 0.50 -12.64 12.96
N THR A 79 -0.08 -11.51 13.40
CA THR A 79 -1.48 -11.45 13.83
C THR A 79 -2.41 -11.20 12.64
N ALA A 80 -3.35 -12.13 12.40
CA ALA A 80 -4.35 -12.01 11.34
C ALA A 80 -5.67 -11.46 11.90
N ILE A 81 -6.20 -10.38 11.33
CA ILE A 81 -7.49 -9.77 11.70
C ILE A 81 -8.44 -9.81 10.50
N CYS A 82 -9.62 -10.40 10.68
CA CYS A 82 -10.67 -10.40 9.65
C CYS A 82 -11.38 -9.05 9.64
N ALA A 83 -11.18 -8.26 8.59
CA ALA A 83 -11.79 -6.95 8.41
C ALA A 83 -11.86 -6.59 6.91
N ASP A 84 -13.03 -6.11 6.47
CA ASP A 84 -13.17 -5.45 5.17
C ASP A 84 -12.65 -4.01 5.29
N VAL A 85 -11.62 -3.67 4.52
CA VAL A 85 -11.05 -2.30 4.53
C VAL A 85 -12.04 -1.23 4.04
N ALA A 86 -13.11 -1.61 3.35
CA ALA A 86 -14.17 -0.71 2.94
C ALA A 86 -15.21 -0.43 4.05
N ASP A 87 -15.15 -1.17 5.15
CA ASP A 87 -16.02 -0.98 6.33
C ASP A 87 -15.25 -0.16 7.38
N GLU A 88 -15.75 1.05 7.64
CA GLU A 88 -15.15 1.98 8.59
C GLU A 88 -15.13 1.44 10.03
N ALA A 89 -16.20 0.76 10.45
CA ALA A 89 -16.29 0.20 11.80
C ALA A 89 -15.30 -0.98 11.97
N ALA A 90 -15.18 -1.84 10.95
CA ALA A 90 -14.22 -2.94 10.96
C ALA A 90 -12.77 -2.43 10.98
N VAL A 91 -12.45 -1.39 10.22
CA VAL A 91 -11.13 -0.74 10.24
C VAL A 91 -10.88 -0.12 11.61
N ALA A 92 -11.81 0.66 12.15
CA ALA A 92 -11.65 1.27 13.47
C ALA A 92 -11.40 0.21 14.57
N ALA A 93 -12.16 -0.89 14.56
CA ALA A 93 -11.98 -2.00 15.50
C ALA A 93 -10.59 -2.67 15.35
N ALA A 94 -10.11 -2.86 14.11
CA ALA A 94 -8.80 -3.45 13.87
C ALA A 94 -7.63 -2.57 14.38
N PHE A 95 -7.76 -1.24 14.28
CA PHE A 95 -6.75 -0.30 14.77
C PHE A 95 -6.84 -0.03 16.27
N ALA A 96 -8.01 -0.19 16.89
CA ALA A 96 -8.19 0.05 18.34
C ALA A 96 -7.32 -0.87 19.23
N GLY A 97 -6.92 -2.05 18.73
CA GLY A 97 -6.03 -2.98 19.42
C GLY A 97 -4.52 -2.68 19.26
N LEU A 98 -4.15 -1.65 18.49
CA LEU A 98 -2.75 -1.31 18.24
C LEU A 98 -2.28 -0.22 19.22
N GLU A 99 -1.24 -0.52 20.00
CA GLU A 99 -0.62 0.46 20.89
C GLU A 99 0.35 1.39 20.15
N GLU A 100 0.99 0.86 19.10
CA GLU A 100 1.95 1.57 18.25
C GLU A 100 1.90 1.06 16.80
N LEU A 101 2.33 1.91 15.89
CA LEU A 101 2.48 1.61 14.47
C LEU A 101 3.66 2.39 13.90
N ASP A 102 4.54 1.72 13.17
CA ASP A 102 5.66 2.32 12.45
C ASP A 102 5.47 2.30 10.94
N VAL A 103 4.83 1.25 10.41
CA VAL A 103 4.62 1.08 8.98
C VAL A 103 3.18 0.65 8.70
N LEU A 104 2.50 1.39 7.83
CA LEU A 104 1.22 0.99 7.24
C LEU A 104 1.42 0.64 5.76
N ILE A 105 0.99 -0.55 5.35
CA ILE A 105 0.98 -0.97 3.94
C ILE A 105 -0.46 -1.11 3.47
N ASN A 106 -0.91 -0.16 2.66
CA ASN A 106 -2.20 -0.20 1.98
C ASN A 106 -2.09 -1.05 0.71
N ASN A 107 -2.20 -2.37 0.88
CA ASN A 107 -2.08 -3.34 -0.21
C ASN A 107 -3.43 -3.91 -0.66
N ALA A 108 -4.45 -3.96 0.20
CA ALA A 108 -5.76 -4.48 -0.17
C ALA A 108 -6.28 -3.86 -1.47
N GLY A 109 -6.72 -4.70 -2.40
CA GLY A 109 -7.21 -4.24 -3.67
C GLY A 109 -7.90 -5.36 -4.44
N ILE A 110 -8.84 -4.96 -5.27
CA ILE A 110 -9.58 -5.82 -6.20
C ILE A 110 -9.52 -5.22 -7.60
N CYS A 111 -9.64 -6.07 -8.62
CA CYS A 111 -9.76 -5.67 -10.01
C CYS A 111 -11.05 -6.21 -10.64
N HIS A 112 -11.38 -5.68 -11.79
CA HIS A 112 -12.41 -6.18 -12.68
C HIS A 112 -11.94 -6.00 -14.11
N TYR A 113 -12.06 -7.05 -14.89
CA TYR A 113 -11.74 -7.05 -16.32
C TYR A 113 -13.03 -6.99 -17.15
N GLY A 114 -13.19 -5.95 -17.93
CA GLY A 114 -14.35 -5.73 -18.80
C GLY A 114 -14.37 -4.32 -19.39
N LEU A 115 -15.06 -4.19 -20.53
CA LEU A 115 -15.26 -2.87 -21.14
C LEU A 115 -16.01 -1.94 -20.17
N LEU A 116 -15.68 -0.66 -20.19
CA LEU A 116 -16.36 0.34 -19.34
C LEU A 116 -17.88 0.33 -19.52
N SER A 117 -18.35 0.20 -20.77
CA SER A 117 -19.78 0.14 -21.10
C SER A 117 -20.50 -1.10 -20.55
N GLN A 118 -19.76 -2.12 -20.13
CA GLN A 118 -20.27 -3.38 -19.57
C GLN A 118 -19.97 -3.51 -18.07
N THR A 119 -19.25 -2.57 -17.48
CA THR A 119 -18.93 -2.58 -16.07
C THR A 119 -20.14 -2.09 -15.25
N PRO A 120 -20.77 -2.96 -14.42
CA PRO A 120 -21.88 -2.53 -13.58
C PRO A 120 -21.44 -1.46 -12.57
N GLN A 121 -22.31 -0.50 -12.29
CA GLN A 121 -22.02 0.56 -11.30
C GLN A 121 -21.59 -0.02 -9.96
N ALA A 122 -22.25 -1.06 -9.46
CA ALA A 122 -21.91 -1.70 -8.20
C ALA A 122 -20.46 -2.26 -8.18
N VAL A 123 -19.96 -2.74 -9.33
CA VAL A 123 -18.57 -3.20 -9.46
C VAL A 123 -17.61 -2.00 -9.41
N TRP A 124 -17.92 -0.94 -10.12
CA TRP A 124 -17.17 0.31 -10.03
C TRP A 124 -17.09 0.84 -8.61
N ASP A 125 -18.22 0.97 -7.93
CA ASP A 125 -18.33 1.48 -6.57
C ASP A 125 -17.54 0.58 -5.59
N ARG A 126 -17.61 -0.76 -5.74
CA ARG A 126 -16.86 -1.68 -4.89
C ARG A 126 -15.34 -1.56 -5.11
N ILE A 127 -14.86 -1.37 -6.33
CA ILE A 127 -13.44 -1.14 -6.62
C ILE A 127 -12.96 0.11 -5.90
N PHE A 128 -13.68 1.22 -6.01
CA PHE A 128 -13.31 2.45 -5.31
C PHE A 128 -13.42 2.34 -3.80
N ALA A 129 -14.43 1.63 -3.30
CA ALA A 129 -14.59 1.39 -1.87
C ALA A 129 -13.39 0.63 -1.27
N VAL A 130 -12.92 -0.42 -1.95
CA VAL A 130 -11.77 -1.20 -1.49
C VAL A 130 -10.44 -0.49 -1.76
N ASN A 131 -10.19 -0.14 -3.03
CA ASN A 131 -8.87 0.31 -3.47
C ASN A 131 -8.52 1.73 -3.01
N VAL A 132 -9.51 2.62 -2.89
CA VAL A 132 -9.31 4.05 -2.59
C VAL A 132 -9.79 4.38 -1.19
N ARG A 133 -11.10 4.17 -0.90
CA ARG A 133 -11.67 4.48 0.40
C ARG A 133 -11.03 3.64 1.51
N GLY A 134 -10.74 2.35 1.25
CA GLY A 134 -10.04 1.48 2.20
C GLY A 134 -8.66 2.02 2.58
N ALA A 135 -7.87 2.46 1.61
CA ALA A 135 -6.57 3.09 1.88
C ALA A 135 -6.72 4.39 2.68
N TYR A 136 -7.74 5.21 2.38
CA TYR A 136 -8.07 6.41 3.17
C TYR A 136 -8.43 6.04 4.61
N LEU A 137 -9.36 5.10 4.83
CA LEU A 137 -9.81 4.70 6.16
C LEU A 137 -8.65 4.17 7.02
N CYS A 138 -7.82 3.27 6.47
CA CYS A 138 -6.66 2.73 7.17
C CYS A 138 -5.62 3.82 7.48
N THR A 139 -5.37 4.74 6.53
CA THR A 139 -4.46 5.86 6.76
C THR A 139 -4.97 6.77 7.86
N ASN A 140 -6.27 7.12 7.83
CA ASN A 140 -6.89 7.97 8.84
C ASN A 140 -6.86 7.33 10.24
N ALA A 141 -7.13 6.02 10.33
CA ALA A 141 -7.05 5.27 11.58
C ALA A 141 -5.61 5.15 12.12
N ALA A 142 -4.60 5.14 11.25
CA ALA A 142 -3.19 5.12 11.63
C ALA A 142 -2.65 6.48 12.12
N MET A 143 -3.27 7.58 11.72
CA MET A 143 -2.78 8.94 11.98
C MET A 143 -2.50 9.23 13.47
N PRO A 144 -3.39 8.91 14.44
CA PRO A 144 -3.11 9.17 15.86
C PRO A 144 -1.86 8.45 16.36
N LEU A 145 -1.59 7.21 15.85
CA LEU A 145 -0.43 6.42 16.26
C LEU A 145 0.87 7.04 15.71
N PHE A 146 0.88 7.46 14.45
CA PHE A 146 2.03 8.12 13.83
C PHE A 146 2.31 9.49 14.43
N LEU A 147 1.28 10.31 14.63
CA LEU A 147 1.43 11.67 15.17
C LEU A 147 1.95 11.65 16.62
N LYS A 148 1.50 10.69 17.44
CA LYS A 148 2.00 10.52 18.81
C LYS A 148 3.52 10.30 18.85
N ARG A 149 4.09 9.65 17.83
CA ARG A 149 5.51 9.31 17.76
C ARG A 149 6.32 10.25 16.86
N HIS A 150 5.68 11.16 16.13
CA HIS A 150 6.28 12.02 15.11
C HIS A 150 7.15 11.24 14.11
N ARG A 151 6.73 10.03 13.79
CA ARG A 151 7.38 9.17 12.79
C ARG A 151 6.38 8.16 12.23
N GLY A 152 6.62 7.74 11.00
CA GLY A 152 5.84 6.68 10.36
C GLY A 152 6.20 6.53 8.90
N ALA A 153 5.85 5.38 8.34
CA ALA A 153 5.94 5.13 6.90
C ALA A 153 4.63 4.56 6.38
N ILE A 154 4.05 5.19 5.38
CA ILE A 154 2.89 4.69 4.65
C ILE A 154 3.35 4.26 3.27
N ILE A 155 3.07 3.02 2.90
CA ILE A 155 3.38 2.46 1.58
C ILE A 155 2.07 2.04 0.92
N ASN A 156 1.72 2.71 -0.14
CA ASN A 156 0.52 2.43 -0.91
C ASN A 156 0.85 1.51 -2.10
N VAL A 157 0.03 0.51 -2.34
CA VAL A 157 0.17 -0.36 -3.51
C VAL A 157 -0.74 0.15 -4.63
N SER A 158 -0.12 0.78 -5.61
CA SER A 158 -0.76 1.19 -6.84
C SER A 158 -0.66 0.09 -7.92
N SER A 159 -0.38 0.44 -9.15
CA SER A 159 -0.15 -0.43 -10.31
C SER A 159 0.50 0.38 -11.42
N MET A 160 1.20 -0.26 -12.33
CA MET A 160 1.59 0.35 -13.61
C MET A 160 0.35 0.86 -14.37
N TRP A 161 -0.79 0.18 -14.26
CA TRP A 161 -2.06 0.63 -14.86
C TRP A 161 -2.62 1.90 -14.21
N GLY A 162 -2.23 2.23 -12.99
CA GLY A 162 -2.50 3.54 -12.41
C GLY A 162 -1.66 4.66 -13.01
N GLN A 163 -0.52 4.34 -13.65
CA GLN A 163 0.36 5.31 -14.32
C GLN A 163 -0.07 5.58 -15.76
N VAL A 164 -0.38 4.51 -16.53
CA VAL A 164 -0.60 4.61 -17.97
C VAL A 164 -2.01 4.19 -18.40
N GLY A 165 -2.81 3.58 -17.52
CA GLY A 165 -4.10 3.00 -17.85
C GLY A 165 -3.98 1.65 -18.56
N ALA A 166 -5.09 0.88 -18.57
CA ALA A 166 -5.21 -0.35 -19.33
C ALA A 166 -6.61 -0.47 -19.94
N SER A 167 -6.67 -0.99 -21.16
CA SER A 167 -7.94 -1.36 -21.79
C SER A 167 -8.62 -2.47 -20.97
N CYS A 168 -9.95 -2.43 -20.91
CA CYS A 168 -10.77 -3.36 -20.14
C CYS A 168 -10.56 -3.32 -18.61
N GLU A 169 -9.75 -2.39 -18.08
CA GLU A 169 -9.50 -2.20 -16.64
C GLU A 169 -9.72 -0.74 -16.20
N ALA A 170 -10.67 -0.02 -16.81
CA ALA A 170 -10.84 1.41 -16.58
C ALA A 170 -11.09 1.77 -15.10
N ALA A 171 -11.96 1.03 -14.39
CA ALA A 171 -12.25 1.27 -12.98
C ALA A 171 -11.02 0.99 -12.10
N TYR A 172 -10.30 -0.10 -12.38
CA TYR A 172 -9.08 -0.45 -11.67
C TYR A 172 -7.98 0.60 -11.90
N SER A 173 -7.70 0.94 -13.15
CA SER A 173 -6.70 1.97 -13.52
C SER A 173 -7.01 3.31 -12.86
N ALA A 174 -8.27 3.76 -12.90
CA ALA A 174 -8.70 5.00 -12.26
C ALA A 174 -8.48 4.95 -10.73
N SER A 175 -8.84 3.83 -10.08
CA SER A 175 -8.64 3.65 -8.65
C SER A 175 -7.15 3.67 -8.27
N LYS A 176 -6.29 3.04 -9.08
CA LYS A 176 -4.83 3.00 -8.84
C LYS A 176 -4.15 4.34 -9.18
N GLY A 177 -4.68 5.10 -10.15
CA GLY A 177 -4.29 6.49 -10.38
C GLY A 177 -4.63 7.41 -9.20
N ALA A 178 -5.81 7.21 -8.58
CA ALA A 178 -6.20 7.94 -7.37
C ALA A 178 -5.20 7.70 -6.21
N ILE A 179 -4.71 6.47 -6.04
CA ILE A 179 -3.68 6.13 -5.04
C ILE A 179 -2.36 6.87 -5.30
N LEU A 180 -1.96 7.06 -6.55
CA LEU A 180 -0.76 7.83 -6.88
C LEU A 180 -0.90 9.30 -6.48
N ALA A 181 -2.05 9.91 -6.76
CA ALA A 181 -2.34 11.29 -6.36
C ALA A 181 -2.41 11.42 -4.83
N LEU A 182 -3.11 10.49 -4.16
CA LEU A 182 -3.22 10.44 -2.69
C LEU A 182 -1.83 10.35 -2.04
N THR A 183 -0.95 9.49 -2.54
CA THR A 183 0.43 9.33 -2.05
C THR A 183 1.19 10.66 -2.08
N LYS A 184 1.13 11.38 -3.21
CA LYS A 184 1.83 12.67 -3.37
C LYS A 184 1.26 13.76 -2.46
N ALA A 185 -0.07 13.80 -2.29
CA ALA A 185 -0.74 14.76 -1.42
C ALA A 185 -0.36 14.53 0.05
N LEU A 186 -0.52 13.28 0.52
CA LEU A 186 -0.19 12.91 1.90
C LEU A 186 1.28 13.08 2.24
N ALA A 187 2.19 12.83 1.30
CA ALA A 187 3.62 13.05 1.51
C ALA A 187 3.94 14.51 1.85
N LYS A 188 3.26 15.46 1.19
CA LYS A 188 3.41 16.90 1.46
C LYS A 188 2.74 17.32 2.76
N GLU A 189 1.59 16.75 3.06
CA GLU A 189 0.80 17.05 4.25
C GLU A 189 1.45 16.51 5.53
N LEU A 190 1.93 15.28 5.50
CA LEU A 190 2.41 14.54 6.67
C LEU A 190 3.93 14.61 6.88
N GLY A 191 4.67 15.01 5.83
CA GLY A 191 6.12 15.16 5.90
C GLY A 191 6.61 16.06 7.04
N PRO A 192 6.00 17.23 7.29
CA PRO A 192 6.34 18.08 8.45
C PRO A 192 6.17 17.41 9.81
N SER A 193 5.37 16.35 9.89
CA SER A 193 5.17 15.54 11.11
C SER A 193 6.09 14.32 11.19
N GLY A 194 7.07 14.17 10.28
CA GLY A 194 8.00 13.05 10.24
C GLY A 194 7.40 11.76 9.65
N ILE A 195 6.26 11.86 8.98
CA ILE A 195 5.58 10.71 8.37
C ILE A 195 5.85 10.70 6.87
N ARG A 196 6.45 9.62 6.38
CA ARG A 196 6.75 9.43 4.95
C ARG A 196 5.63 8.68 4.27
N VAL A 197 5.31 9.04 3.04
CA VAL A 197 4.27 8.38 2.25
C VAL A 197 4.80 8.12 0.86
N ASN A 198 4.91 6.84 0.48
CA ASN A 198 5.37 6.42 -0.84
C ASN A 198 4.42 5.40 -1.45
N ALA A 199 4.58 5.10 -2.72
CA ALA A 199 3.85 4.02 -3.37
C ALA A 199 4.80 3.08 -4.11
N VAL A 200 4.40 1.83 -4.22
CA VAL A 200 4.92 0.90 -5.23
C VAL A 200 3.92 0.80 -6.38
N ALA A 201 4.41 0.70 -7.61
CA ALA A 201 3.61 0.49 -8.81
C ALA A 201 4.03 -0.83 -9.48
N PRO A 202 3.45 -1.98 -9.05
CA PRO A 202 3.76 -3.27 -9.62
C PRO A 202 3.34 -3.38 -11.09
N GLY A 203 4.10 -4.16 -11.87
CA GLY A 203 3.72 -4.65 -13.18
C GLY A 203 2.85 -5.91 -13.08
N VAL A 204 2.99 -6.82 -14.04
CA VAL A 204 2.32 -8.12 -14.01
C VAL A 204 3.02 -9.00 -12.98
N ILE A 205 2.33 -9.26 -11.86
CA ILE A 205 2.84 -10.08 -10.76
C ILE A 205 2.03 -11.38 -10.69
N LEU A 206 2.71 -12.52 -10.73
CA LEU A 206 2.08 -13.84 -10.68
C LEU A 206 1.42 -14.09 -9.32
N THR A 207 0.12 -13.85 -9.26
CA THR A 207 -0.74 -14.01 -8.08
C THR A 207 -2.10 -14.56 -8.52
N ASP A 208 -2.96 -14.92 -7.56
CA ASP A 208 -4.34 -15.33 -7.85
C ASP A 208 -5.14 -14.27 -8.62
N MET A 209 -4.73 -12.99 -8.53
CA MET A 209 -5.39 -11.89 -9.26
C MET A 209 -5.28 -12.05 -10.77
N VAL A 210 -4.21 -12.66 -11.27
CA VAL A 210 -3.97 -12.91 -12.70
C VAL A 210 -4.19 -14.36 -13.10
N ALA A 211 -4.63 -15.23 -12.19
CA ALA A 211 -4.81 -16.66 -12.46
C ALA A 211 -5.90 -16.98 -13.51
N HIS A 212 -6.79 -16.01 -13.77
CA HIS A 212 -7.83 -16.12 -14.80
C HIS A 212 -7.42 -15.53 -16.15
N VAL A 213 -6.24 -14.92 -16.25
CA VAL A 213 -5.71 -14.36 -17.49
C VAL A 213 -5.18 -15.49 -18.36
N ASP A 214 -5.50 -15.43 -19.65
CA ASP A 214 -5.04 -16.43 -20.62
C ASP A 214 -3.52 -16.53 -20.60
N PRO A 215 -2.93 -17.76 -20.57
CA PRO A 215 -1.49 -17.94 -20.60
C PRO A 215 -0.80 -17.25 -21.79
N GLU A 216 -1.41 -17.20 -22.97
CA GLU A 216 -0.88 -16.51 -24.15
C GLU A 216 -0.77 -14.99 -23.92
N VAL A 217 -1.76 -14.41 -23.20
CA VAL A 217 -1.72 -12.99 -22.82
C VAL A 217 -0.62 -12.74 -21.80
N LEU A 218 -0.45 -13.64 -20.79
CA LEU A 218 0.63 -13.53 -19.80
C LEU A 218 2.01 -13.65 -20.45
N ASP A 219 2.15 -14.49 -21.47
CA ASP A 219 3.38 -14.64 -22.24
C ASP A 219 3.67 -13.39 -23.10
N SER A 220 2.65 -12.81 -23.75
CA SER A 220 2.81 -11.54 -24.45
C SER A 220 3.27 -10.41 -23.53
N LEU A 221 2.65 -10.28 -22.35
CA LEU A 221 3.04 -9.29 -21.35
C LEU A 221 4.46 -9.52 -20.82
N ARG A 222 4.88 -10.79 -20.70
CA ARG A 222 6.26 -11.16 -20.35
C ARG A 222 7.24 -10.71 -21.44
N GLU A 223 6.93 -10.93 -22.71
CA GLU A 223 7.76 -10.52 -23.85
C GLU A 223 7.89 -9.00 -23.99
N GLU A 224 6.82 -8.26 -23.64
CA GLU A 224 6.86 -6.80 -23.58
C GLU A 224 7.65 -6.25 -22.38
N THR A 225 7.92 -7.11 -21.37
CA THR A 225 8.67 -6.73 -20.18
C THR A 225 10.18 -6.80 -20.46
N PRO A 226 10.96 -5.71 -20.35
CA PRO A 226 12.41 -5.71 -20.64
C PRO A 226 13.22 -6.74 -19.86
N LEU A 227 12.81 -7.12 -18.64
CA LEU A 227 13.45 -8.20 -17.89
C LEU A 227 12.99 -9.59 -18.31
N GLU A 228 12.19 -9.73 -19.36
CA GLU A 228 11.73 -10.98 -20.00
C GLU A 228 11.06 -11.98 -19.02
N ARG A 229 10.49 -11.47 -17.94
CA ARG A 229 9.75 -12.27 -16.96
C ARG A 229 8.59 -11.49 -16.35
N ASN A 230 7.57 -12.20 -15.94
CA ASN A 230 6.58 -11.68 -15.01
C ASN A 230 7.18 -11.54 -13.60
N GLY A 231 6.70 -10.56 -12.84
CA GLY A 231 7.15 -10.34 -11.47
C GLY A 231 6.61 -11.41 -10.50
N ARG A 232 7.29 -11.53 -9.38
CA ARG A 232 6.85 -12.36 -8.24
C ARG A 232 6.39 -11.47 -7.09
N PRO A 233 5.51 -11.93 -6.21
CA PRO A 233 5.11 -11.19 -5.01
C PRO A 233 6.31 -10.66 -4.18
N GLU A 234 7.40 -11.43 -4.12
CA GLU A 234 8.61 -11.10 -3.38
C GLU A 234 9.34 -9.90 -3.99
N ASP A 235 9.30 -9.71 -5.31
CA ASP A 235 9.89 -8.53 -5.98
C ASP A 235 9.25 -7.24 -5.42
N VAL A 236 7.94 -7.26 -5.20
CA VAL A 236 7.18 -6.11 -4.68
C VAL A 236 7.38 -5.97 -3.17
N ALA A 237 7.37 -7.08 -2.42
CA ALA A 237 7.59 -7.07 -0.97
C ALA A 237 8.96 -6.49 -0.60
N ASN A 238 10.02 -6.84 -1.35
CA ASN A 238 11.36 -6.30 -1.14
C ASN A 238 11.41 -4.77 -1.35
N ALA A 239 10.69 -4.26 -2.34
CA ALA A 239 10.57 -2.81 -2.57
C ALA A 239 9.83 -2.11 -1.43
N MET A 240 8.81 -2.75 -0.84
CA MET A 240 8.11 -2.22 0.33
C MET A 240 9.02 -2.15 1.55
N VAL A 241 9.79 -3.22 1.80
CA VAL A 241 10.79 -3.26 2.90
C VAL A 241 11.82 -2.14 2.73
N TYR A 242 12.32 -1.95 1.52
CA TYR A 242 13.24 -0.85 1.21
C TYR A 242 12.62 0.52 1.52
N LEU A 243 11.41 0.80 1.02
CA LEU A 243 10.73 2.08 1.25
C LEU A 243 10.37 2.31 2.71
N ALA A 244 10.10 1.25 3.47
CA ALA A 244 9.84 1.35 4.91
C ALA A 244 11.06 1.91 5.67
N GLY A 245 12.27 1.51 5.28
CA GLY A 245 13.53 1.96 5.88
C GLY A 245 14.17 3.20 5.26
N ALA A 246 13.70 3.65 4.09
CA ALA A 246 14.33 4.75 3.33
C ALA A 246 13.94 6.13 3.90
N GLU A 247 14.71 6.66 4.83
CA GLU A 247 14.37 7.84 5.64
C GLU A 247 14.24 9.15 4.85
N PHE A 248 14.96 9.29 3.74
CA PHE A 248 14.94 10.52 2.93
C PHE A 248 14.14 10.36 1.64
N ILE A 249 13.16 9.41 1.61
CA ILE A 249 12.28 9.17 0.47
C ILE A 249 10.83 9.36 0.90
N THR A 250 10.15 10.34 0.32
CA THR A 250 8.71 10.57 0.47
C THR A 250 8.10 11.13 -0.81
N GLY A 251 6.82 10.85 -1.05
CA GLY A 251 6.09 11.29 -2.25
C GLY A 251 6.45 10.55 -3.53
N GLN A 252 7.28 9.50 -3.44
CA GLN A 252 7.77 8.78 -4.60
C GLN A 252 6.87 7.60 -4.95
N ILE A 253 6.87 7.29 -6.24
CA ILE A 253 6.22 6.11 -6.81
C ILE A 253 7.34 5.25 -7.37
N LEU A 254 7.58 4.10 -6.75
CA LEU A 254 8.60 3.15 -7.17
C LEU A 254 7.98 2.10 -8.09
N PRO A 255 8.27 2.14 -9.42
CA PRO A 255 7.84 1.09 -10.33
C PRO A 255 8.56 -0.23 -10.02
N VAL A 256 7.77 -1.31 -9.87
CA VAL A 256 8.28 -2.68 -9.70
C VAL A 256 7.66 -3.53 -10.81
N ASN A 257 8.04 -3.22 -12.06
CA ASN A 257 7.35 -3.69 -13.27
C ASN A 257 8.29 -4.30 -14.32
N GLY A 258 9.55 -4.56 -13.97
CA GLY A 258 10.54 -5.13 -14.89
C GLY A 258 10.89 -4.24 -16.08
N GLY A 259 10.56 -2.94 -16.04
CA GLY A 259 10.79 -1.99 -17.12
C GLY A 259 9.61 -1.87 -18.10
N PHE A 260 8.48 -2.53 -17.85
CA PHE A 260 7.30 -2.47 -18.73
C PHE A 260 6.78 -1.02 -18.90
N VAL A 261 6.78 -0.24 -17.83
CA VAL A 261 6.49 1.20 -17.87
C VAL A 261 7.69 1.95 -17.31
N ILE A 262 8.25 2.85 -18.12
CA ILE A 262 9.32 3.78 -17.74
C ILE A 262 8.75 5.19 -17.84
N THR A 263 8.65 5.91 -16.70
CA THR A 263 8.09 7.27 -16.59
C THR A 263 9.07 8.24 -15.97
#